data_5968ce3d97e64ba191ab409d764f1107
#
_entry.id   5968ce3d97e64ba191ab409d764f1107
#
_cell.length_a   1.000
_cell.length_b   1.000
_cell.length_c   1.000
_cell.angle_alpha   90.00
_cell.angle_beta   90.00
_cell.angle_gamma   90.00
#
_symmetry.space_group_name_H-M   'P 1'
#
loop_
_entity.id
_entity.type
_entity.pdbx_description
1 polymer ?
#
loop_
_entity_poly.entity_id
_entity_poly.type
_entity_poly.pdbx_seq_one_letter_code
_entity_poly.pdbx_strand_id
1 'polypeptide(L)'
;MKFMLGLACTAALCFVAPAFGQAAAVTTGKPAADQQLDGHYDLQNPFAKIIRGELPADKVYEDAEVVAFLSTNQKAPGHVLVISKTSQARNILDMSPADLTRVMLVAKRVASAERIALGADGLIVQQNNGAAAGQTVFHLHVHVIPCWNGKPPSFARVKSGQLDRKALAARIAAAMH
;
A
#
# COMPACT_ATOMS: atom_id res chain seq x y z
N MET A 1 -79.41 4.29 18.55
CA MET A 1 -78.64 3.09 18.69
C MET A 1 -78.09 2.69 17.32
N LYS A 2 -76.89 3.06 16.95
CA LYS A 2 -76.16 2.51 15.82
C LYS A 2 -74.69 2.43 16.17
N PHE A 3 -74.19 1.21 16.32
CA PHE A 3 -72.81 0.91 16.56
C PHE A 3 -72.03 1.11 15.24
N MET A 4 -70.97 1.92 15.28
CA MET A 4 -69.96 1.95 14.21
C MET A 4 -68.74 1.17 14.66
N LEU A 5 -68.45 0.10 13.92
CA LEU A 5 -67.27 -0.72 14.09
C LEU A 5 -66.11 -0.01 13.39
N GLY A 6 -65.07 0.35 14.17
CA GLY A 6 -63.83 0.92 13.64
C GLY A 6 -62.90 -0.20 13.16
N LEU A 7 -62.55 -0.19 11.89
CA LEU A 7 -61.56 -1.12 11.28
C LEU A 7 -60.16 -0.56 11.49
N ALA A 8 -59.38 -1.21 12.35
CA ALA A 8 -57.98 -0.86 12.55
C ALA A 8 -57.12 -1.51 11.44
N CYS A 9 -56.57 -0.69 10.57
CA CYS A 9 -55.64 -1.13 9.53
C CYS A 9 -54.20 -1.15 10.07
N THR A 10 -53.69 -2.32 10.42
CA THR A 10 -52.29 -2.52 10.82
C THR A 10 -51.42 -2.56 9.58
N ALA A 11 -50.68 -1.47 9.32
CA ALA A 11 -49.64 -1.46 8.31
C ALA A 11 -48.40 -2.24 8.79
N ALA A 12 -48.14 -3.40 8.21
CA ALA A 12 -46.92 -4.14 8.42
C ALA A 12 -45.78 -3.45 7.66
N LEU A 13 -44.82 -2.85 8.39
CA LEU A 13 -43.55 -2.35 7.83
C LEU A 13 -42.67 -3.57 7.54
N CYS A 14 -42.53 -3.91 6.27
CA CYS A 14 -41.49 -4.85 5.83
C CYS A 14 -40.12 -4.14 5.87
N PHE A 15 -39.33 -4.43 6.90
CA PHE A 15 -37.92 -4.08 6.94
C PHE A 15 -37.15 -5.00 5.95
N VAL A 16 -36.79 -4.44 4.78
CA VAL A 16 -35.82 -5.09 3.89
C VAL A 16 -34.42 -4.79 4.46
N ALA A 17 -33.81 -5.78 5.08
CA ALA A 17 -32.41 -5.69 5.51
C ALA A 17 -31.52 -5.65 4.26
N PRO A 18 -30.51 -4.75 4.18
CA PRO A 18 -29.53 -4.80 3.10
C PRO A 18 -28.72 -6.08 3.20
N ALA A 19 -28.67 -6.85 2.14
CA ALA A 19 -27.77 -7.99 2.01
C ALA A 19 -26.33 -7.46 2.00
N PHE A 20 -25.63 -7.57 3.14
CA PHE A 20 -24.19 -7.41 3.18
C PHE A 20 -23.57 -8.50 2.32
N GLY A 21 -22.90 -8.08 1.23
CA GLY A 21 -22.22 -8.97 0.32
C GLY A 21 -21.27 -9.89 1.09
N GLN A 22 -21.29 -11.16 0.73
CA GLN A 22 -20.42 -12.19 1.29
C GLN A 22 -18.96 -11.73 1.18
N ALA A 23 -18.32 -11.52 2.32
CA ALA A 23 -16.88 -11.40 2.40
C ALA A 23 -16.28 -12.70 1.83
N ALA A 24 -15.40 -12.56 0.85
CA ALA A 24 -14.67 -13.69 0.30
C ALA A 24 -14.04 -14.49 1.45
N ALA A 25 -14.24 -15.81 1.45
CA ALA A 25 -13.71 -16.70 2.45
C ALA A 25 -12.20 -16.52 2.58
N VAL A 26 -11.77 -15.93 3.68
CA VAL A 26 -10.35 -15.90 4.06
C VAL A 26 -9.97 -17.35 4.33
N THR A 27 -9.10 -17.92 3.50
CA THR A 27 -8.53 -19.24 3.75
C THR A 27 -7.80 -19.19 5.09
N THR A 28 -8.33 -19.91 6.08
CA THR A 28 -7.84 -19.95 7.48
C THR A 28 -6.59 -20.84 7.65
N GLY A 29 -5.73 -20.93 6.65
CA GLY A 29 -4.42 -21.57 6.79
C GLY A 29 -3.48 -20.67 7.60
N LYS A 30 -2.81 -21.22 8.63
CA LYS A 30 -1.72 -20.53 9.30
C LYS A 30 -0.67 -20.12 8.25
N PRO A 31 -0.23 -18.84 8.21
CA PRO A 31 0.81 -18.41 7.27
C PRO A 31 2.06 -19.30 7.39
N ALA A 32 2.78 -19.50 6.28
CA ALA A 32 4.08 -20.13 6.31
C ALA A 32 5.00 -19.41 7.30
N ALA A 33 5.99 -20.11 7.88
CA ALA A 33 6.85 -19.54 8.92
C ALA A 33 7.59 -18.26 8.46
N ASP A 34 7.93 -18.17 7.18
CA ASP A 34 8.55 -17.02 6.52
C ASP A 34 7.59 -15.82 6.32
N GLN A 35 6.28 -16.03 6.47
CA GLN A 35 5.23 -15.00 6.33
C GLN A 35 4.73 -14.46 7.68
N GLN A 36 5.27 -14.92 8.79
CA GLN A 36 4.96 -14.42 10.13
C GLN A 36 5.80 -13.19 10.47
N LEU A 37 5.48 -12.52 11.59
CA LEU A 37 6.29 -11.40 12.09
C LEU A 37 7.72 -11.87 12.38
N ASP A 38 7.85 -12.98 13.10
CA ASP A 38 9.15 -13.60 13.38
C ASP A 38 9.58 -14.51 12.22
N GLY A 39 10.89 -14.60 11.99
CA GLY A 39 11.46 -15.48 10.96
C GLY A 39 12.81 -15.02 10.47
N HIS A 40 13.39 -15.76 9.54
CA HIS A 40 14.67 -15.42 8.93
C HIS A 40 14.49 -14.50 7.72
N TYR A 41 15.43 -13.59 7.52
CA TYR A 41 15.45 -12.75 6.33
C TYR A 41 15.86 -13.60 5.12
N ASP A 42 15.05 -13.56 4.06
CA ASP A 42 15.35 -14.24 2.80
C ASP A 42 16.18 -13.32 1.90
N LEU A 43 17.46 -13.67 1.68
CA LEU A 43 18.34 -12.96 0.76
C LEU A 43 17.90 -13.07 -0.72
N GLN A 44 16.98 -13.97 -1.04
CA GLN A 44 16.42 -14.14 -2.38
C GLN A 44 15.12 -13.35 -2.59
N ASN A 45 14.63 -12.60 -1.57
CA ASN A 45 13.46 -11.76 -1.77
C ASN A 45 13.68 -10.72 -2.88
N PRO A 46 12.62 -10.29 -3.59
CA PRO A 46 12.75 -9.41 -4.75
C PRO A 46 13.43 -8.07 -4.45
N PHE A 47 13.28 -7.53 -3.24
CA PHE A 47 13.90 -6.25 -2.89
C PHE A 47 15.40 -6.39 -2.63
N ALA A 48 15.83 -7.47 -2.00
CA ALA A 48 17.25 -7.79 -1.89
C ALA A 48 17.91 -7.94 -3.28
N LYS A 49 17.21 -8.54 -4.25
CA LYS A 49 17.68 -8.65 -5.64
C LYS A 49 17.74 -7.29 -6.33
N ILE A 50 16.79 -6.39 -6.11
CA ILE A 50 16.83 -5.02 -6.65
C ILE A 50 18.03 -4.26 -6.07
N ILE A 51 18.29 -4.38 -4.77
CA ILE A 51 19.45 -3.74 -4.10
C ILE A 51 20.77 -4.20 -4.72
N ARG A 52 20.91 -5.50 -5.03
CA ARG A 52 22.10 -6.07 -5.66
C ARG A 52 22.17 -5.84 -7.18
N GLY A 53 21.14 -5.24 -7.79
CA GLY A 53 21.07 -5.00 -9.24
C GLY A 53 20.71 -6.24 -10.07
N GLU A 54 20.27 -7.33 -9.45
CA GLU A 54 19.84 -8.57 -10.10
C GLU A 54 18.44 -8.47 -10.71
N LEU A 55 17.60 -7.56 -10.20
CA LEU A 55 16.30 -7.23 -10.76
C LEU A 55 16.20 -5.75 -11.09
N PRO A 56 15.60 -5.38 -12.23
CA PRO A 56 15.40 -3.99 -12.59
C PRO A 56 14.30 -3.35 -11.72
N ALA A 57 14.45 -2.03 -11.46
CA ALA A 57 13.43 -1.22 -10.81
C ALA A 57 13.41 0.19 -11.41
N ASP A 58 12.21 0.78 -11.52
CA ASP A 58 12.04 2.17 -11.96
C ASP A 58 12.29 3.08 -10.75
N LYS A 59 13.57 3.41 -10.51
CA LYS A 59 14.01 4.18 -9.33
C LYS A 59 13.60 5.65 -9.46
N VAL A 60 13.16 6.23 -8.36
CA VAL A 60 12.86 7.66 -8.20
C VAL A 60 13.88 8.36 -7.29
N TYR A 61 14.57 7.60 -6.44
CA TYR A 61 15.63 8.07 -5.56
C TYR A 61 16.56 6.92 -5.19
N GLU A 62 17.84 7.21 -5.02
CA GLU A 62 18.82 6.28 -4.43
C GLU A 62 19.98 7.06 -3.82
N ASP A 63 20.39 6.65 -2.62
CA ASP A 63 21.65 7.03 -1.98
C ASP A 63 22.40 5.79 -1.47
N ALA A 64 23.35 5.97 -0.57
CA ALA A 64 24.13 4.86 0.00
C ALA A 64 23.28 3.92 0.88
N GLU A 65 22.20 4.42 1.50
CA GLU A 65 21.47 3.74 2.57
C GLU A 65 20.02 3.40 2.20
N VAL A 66 19.39 4.16 1.28
CA VAL A 66 17.96 4.04 0.95
C VAL A 66 17.77 4.04 -0.56
N VAL A 67 16.82 3.26 -1.04
CA VAL A 67 16.33 3.33 -2.41
C VAL A 67 14.81 3.43 -2.43
N ALA A 68 14.28 4.25 -3.35
CA ALA A 68 12.86 4.38 -3.63
C ALA A 68 12.58 4.10 -5.11
N PHE A 69 11.56 3.31 -5.40
CA PHE A 69 11.21 2.89 -6.76
C PHE A 69 9.70 2.65 -6.92
N LEU A 70 9.21 2.74 -8.14
CA LEU A 70 7.80 2.47 -8.43
C LEU A 70 7.44 1.03 -8.12
N SER A 71 6.37 0.84 -7.34
CA SER A 71 5.78 -0.47 -7.09
C SER A 71 5.39 -1.13 -8.41
N THR A 72 5.67 -2.42 -8.58
CA THR A 72 5.13 -3.20 -9.70
C THR A 72 3.63 -3.42 -9.57
N ASN A 73 3.12 -3.35 -8.34
CA ASN A 73 1.70 -3.44 -8.00
C ASN A 73 1.16 -2.05 -7.66
N GLN A 74 0.96 -1.21 -8.68
CA GLN A 74 0.49 0.16 -8.52
C GLN A 74 -0.94 0.19 -7.95
N LYS A 75 -1.13 0.75 -6.76
CA LYS A 75 -2.45 1.08 -6.20
C LYS A 75 -3.01 2.38 -6.79
N ALA A 76 -2.12 3.29 -7.18
CA ALA A 76 -2.40 4.51 -7.92
C ALA A 76 -1.19 4.81 -8.83
N PRO A 77 -1.34 5.54 -9.94
CA PRO A 77 -0.21 5.99 -10.75
C PRO A 77 0.79 6.79 -9.90
N GLY A 78 2.02 6.31 -9.78
CA GLY A 78 3.04 6.92 -8.93
C GLY A 78 3.24 6.26 -7.58
N HIS A 79 2.55 5.16 -7.26
CA HIS A 79 2.79 4.41 -6.04
C HIS A 79 4.26 3.97 -5.93
N VAL A 80 4.98 4.54 -4.97
CA VAL A 80 6.40 4.30 -4.70
C VAL A 80 6.57 3.43 -3.45
N LEU A 81 7.60 2.60 -3.48
CA LEU A 81 8.12 1.85 -2.33
C LEU A 81 9.45 2.44 -1.91
N VAL A 82 9.65 2.64 -0.61
CA VAL A 82 10.90 3.12 -0.01
C VAL A 82 11.45 2.03 0.90
N ILE A 83 12.70 1.61 0.68
CA ILE A 83 13.37 0.54 1.42
C ILE A 83 14.78 0.94 1.86
N SER A 84 15.26 0.35 2.95
CA SER A 84 16.68 0.42 3.32
C SER A 84 17.52 -0.49 2.42
N LYS A 85 18.71 -0.03 2.03
CA LYS A 85 19.70 -0.86 1.32
C LYS A 85 20.62 -1.62 2.28
N THR A 86 20.70 -1.19 3.52
CA THR A 86 21.67 -1.67 4.51
C THR A 86 21.05 -2.55 5.58
N SER A 87 19.72 -2.46 5.80
CA SER A 87 19.02 -3.24 6.79
C SER A 87 18.40 -4.51 6.19
N GLN A 88 18.49 -5.62 6.92
CA GLN A 88 17.78 -6.88 6.63
C GLN A 88 16.49 -7.00 7.47
N ALA A 89 15.96 -5.90 7.98
CA ALA A 89 14.72 -5.89 8.74
C ALA A 89 13.56 -6.38 7.87
N ARG A 90 12.81 -7.37 8.36
CA ARG A 90 11.65 -7.92 7.68
C ARG A 90 10.43 -7.03 7.88
N ASN A 91 10.31 -6.44 9.06
CA ASN A 91 9.20 -5.61 9.49
C ASN A 91 9.68 -4.50 10.45
N ILE A 92 8.77 -3.69 10.97
CA ILE A 92 9.13 -2.53 11.80
C ILE A 92 9.75 -2.92 13.15
N LEU A 93 9.44 -4.11 13.67
CA LEU A 93 9.95 -4.57 14.96
C LEU A 93 11.44 -4.95 14.88
N ASP A 94 11.90 -5.36 13.70
CA ASP A 94 13.29 -5.74 13.44
C ASP A 94 14.18 -4.54 13.11
N MET A 95 13.58 -3.40 12.71
CA MET A 95 14.34 -2.28 12.17
C MET A 95 14.93 -1.40 13.25
N SER A 96 16.20 -1.02 13.08
CA SER A 96 16.83 -0.06 13.98
C SER A 96 16.14 1.31 13.91
N PRO A 97 16.07 2.09 15.01
CA PRO A 97 15.52 3.44 14.98
C PRO A 97 16.21 4.36 13.95
N ALA A 98 17.51 4.19 13.76
CA ALA A 98 18.28 4.99 12.81
C ALA A 98 17.86 4.68 11.36
N ASP A 99 17.76 3.40 10.98
CA ASP A 99 17.33 3.00 9.64
C ASP A 99 15.87 3.36 9.39
N LEU A 100 14.99 3.18 10.37
CA LEU A 100 13.61 3.60 10.28
C LEU A 100 13.50 5.11 10.02
N THR A 101 14.30 5.91 10.73
CA THR A 101 14.33 7.36 10.52
C THR A 101 14.75 7.72 9.09
N ARG A 102 15.81 7.09 8.56
CA ARG A 102 16.28 7.33 7.18
C ARG A 102 15.21 7.00 6.14
N VAL A 103 14.61 5.82 6.25
CA VAL A 103 13.52 5.39 5.35
C VAL A 103 12.34 6.36 5.40
N MET A 104 11.92 6.79 6.60
CA MET A 104 10.80 7.72 6.75
C MET A 104 11.11 9.14 6.24
N LEU A 105 12.35 9.62 6.37
CA LEU A 105 12.75 10.90 5.80
C LEU A 105 12.71 10.87 4.27
N VAL A 106 13.16 9.77 3.65
CA VAL A 106 13.05 9.59 2.19
C VAL A 106 11.59 9.43 1.78
N ALA A 107 10.76 8.70 2.54
CA ALA A 107 9.33 8.60 2.27
C ALA A 107 8.63 9.98 2.29
N LYS A 108 8.99 10.86 3.23
CA LYS A 108 8.52 12.25 3.27
C LYS A 108 8.93 13.03 2.01
N ARG A 109 10.17 12.87 1.53
CA ARG A 109 10.66 13.52 0.30
C ARG A 109 9.91 13.01 -0.93
N VAL A 110 9.71 11.69 -1.04
CA VAL A 110 8.88 11.08 -2.10
C VAL A 110 7.46 11.65 -2.09
N ALA A 111 6.84 11.74 -0.92
CA ALA A 111 5.50 12.32 -0.75
C ALA A 111 5.43 13.77 -1.26
N SER A 112 6.44 14.59 -0.95
CA SER A 112 6.54 15.95 -1.47
C SER A 112 6.72 15.98 -2.99
N ALA A 113 7.56 15.08 -3.53
CA ALA A 113 7.79 14.96 -4.96
C ALA A 113 6.54 14.52 -5.73
N GLU A 114 5.77 13.56 -5.22
CA GLU A 114 4.50 13.13 -5.81
C GLU A 114 3.47 14.26 -5.84
N ARG A 115 3.38 15.06 -4.77
CA ARG A 115 2.51 16.24 -4.75
C ARG A 115 2.88 17.22 -5.85
N ILE A 116 4.16 17.52 -6.03
CA ILE A 116 4.66 18.47 -7.04
C ILE A 116 4.53 17.88 -8.45
N ALA A 117 5.07 16.68 -8.66
CA ALA A 117 5.17 16.08 -9.99
C ALA A 117 3.82 15.59 -10.53
N LEU A 118 2.92 15.11 -9.66
CA LEU A 118 1.69 14.45 -10.08
C LEU A 118 0.43 15.27 -9.76
N GLY A 119 0.56 16.40 -9.05
CA GLY A 119 -0.57 17.21 -8.59
C GLY A 119 -1.46 16.42 -7.62
N ALA A 120 -0.87 15.59 -6.74
CA ALA A 120 -1.61 14.85 -5.76
C ALA A 120 -2.22 15.79 -4.70
N ASP A 121 -3.51 15.62 -4.40
CA ASP A 121 -4.22 16.37 -3.37
C ASP A 121 -4.00 15.79 -1.98
N GLY A 122 -3.68 14.49 -1.90
CA GLY A 122 -3.42 13.76 -0.67
C GLY A 122 -2.45 12.62 -0.89
N LEU A 123 -1.97 12.04 0.20
CA LEU A 123 -0.96 10.98 0.19
C LEU A 123 -1.27 9.95 1.26
N ILE A 124 -1.17 8.67 0.92
CA ILE A 124 -1.17 7.57 1.90
C ILE A 124 0.27 7.13 2.10
N VAL A 125 0.74 7.20 3.34
CA VAL A 125 1.99 6.58 3.76
C VAL A 125 1.63 5.36 4.60
N GLN A 126 2.01 4.16 4.15
CA GLN A 126 1.59 2.90 4.75
C GLN A 126 2.76 1.95 4.87
N GLN A 127 2.83 1.22 5.99
CA GLN A 127 3.77 0.14 6.22
C GLN A 127 3.01 -1.05 6.83
N ASN A 128 3.26 -2.26 6.32
CA ASN A 128 2.55 -3.47 6.74
C ASN A 128 3.53 -4.45 7.39
N ASN A 129 3.11 -5.10 8.47
CA ASN A 129 3.92 -6.03 9.25
C ASN A 129 3.26 -7.40 9.33
N GLY A 130 3.87 -8.39 8.70
CA GLY A 130 3.37 -9.76 8.61
C GLY A 130 2.26 -9.96 7.57
N ALA A 131 2.04 -11.20 7.16
CA ALA A 131 1.05 -11.56 6.15
C ALA A 131 -0.39 -11.19 6.56
N ALA A 132 -0.71 -11.30 7.85
CA ALA A 132 -2.03 -10.94 8.38
C ALA A 132 -2.36 -9.44 8.17
N ALA A 133 -1.34 -8.59 8.07
CA ALA A 133 -1.47 -7.17 7.74
C ALA A 133 -1.28 -6.89 6.25
N GLY A 134 -1.17 -7.92 5.40
CA GLY A 134 -1.01 -7.81 3.95
C GLY A 134 0.43 -7.55 3.49
N GLN A 135 1.45 -7.80 4.32
CA GLN A 135 2.84 -7.80 3.87
C GLN A 135 3.09 -9.02 2.97
N THR A 136 3.64 -8.79 1.79
CA THR A 136 3.91 -9.84 0.80
C THR A 136 5.40 -10.05 0.53
N VAL A 137 6.24 -9.05 0.77
CA VAL A 137 7.70 -9.12 0.70
C VAL A 137 8.26 -8.81 2.08
N PHE A 138 9.00 -9.76 2.64
CA PHE A 138 9.56 -9.67 4.00
C PHE A 138 10.95 -9.02 3.98
N HIS A 139 10.96 -7.81 3.51
CA HIS A 139 11.93 -6.73 3.65
C HIS A 139 11.09 -5.48 3.93
N LEU A 140 11.36 -4.80 5.04
CA LEU A 140 10.57 -3.63 5.43
C LEU A 140 10.50 -2.62 4.28
N HIS A 141 9.31 -2.21 3.94
CA HIS A 141 9.07 -1.19 2.92
C HIS A 141 7.92 -0.27 3.31
N VAL A 142 8.10 0.99 3.01
CA VAL A 142 7.09 2.02 3.19
C VAL A 142 6.49 2.33 1.82
N HIS A 143 5.16 2.24 1.73
CA HIS A 143 4.40 2.66 0.57
C HIS A 143 4.14 4.16 0.65
N VAL A 144 4.35 4.88 -0.44
CA VAL A 144 3.87 6.24 -0.66
C VAL A 144 2.93 6.20 -1.86
N ILE A 145 1.67 6.62 -1.67
CA ILE A 145 0.61 6.44 -2.66
C ILE A 145 -0.10 7.78 -2.85
N PRO A 146 -0.01 8.39 -4.04
CA PRO A 146 -0.70 9.65 -4.32
C PRO A 146 -2.21 9.43 -4.46
N CYS A 147 -2.97 10.42 -3.99
CA CYS A 147 -4.43 10.44 -4.01
C CYS A 147 -4.94 11.76 -4.60
N TRP A 148 -6.12 11.74 -5.22
CA TRP A 148 -6.75 12.92 -5.81
C TRP A 148 -8.20 13.04 -5.37
N ASN A 149 -8.66 14.28 -5.14
CA ASN A 149 -10.04 14.58 -4.81
C ASN A 149 -11.01 14.05 -5.88
N GLY A 150 -12.14 13.54 -5.45
CA GLY A 150 -13.13 12.94 -6.34
C GLY A 150 -12.76 11.57 -6.93
N LYS A 151 -11.58 11.05 -6.58
CA LYS A 151 -11.17 9.68 -6.90
C LYS A 151 -10.98 8.94 -5.58
N PRO A 152 -11.68 7.83 -5.32
CA PRO A 152 -11.43 7.04 -4.13
C PRO A 152 -9.97 6.61 -4.12
N PRO A 153 -9.31 6.54 -2.95
CA PRO A 153 -8.01 5.91 -2.84
C PRO A 153 -8.18 4.49 -3.37
N SER A 154 -7.68 4.27 -4.59
CA SER A 154 -7.93 3.02 -5.30
C SER A 154 -7.06 1.94 -4.69
N PHE A 155 -7.67 0.97 -4.02
CA PHE A 155 -7.04 -0.30 -3.70
C PHE A 155 -7.09 -1.27 -4.90
N ALA A 156 -7.70 -0.87 -6.00
CA ALA A 156 -7.71 -1.63 -7.24
C ALA A 156 -6.36 -1.46 -7.96
N ARG A 157 -5.79 -2.57 -8.42
CA ARG A 157 -4.55 -2.54 -9.20
C ARG A 157 -4.75 -1.73 -10.47
N VAL A 158 -3.88 -0.75 -10.70
CA VAL A 158 -3.75 -0.14 -12.03
C VAL A 158 -3.14 -1.18 -12.97
N LYS A 159 -3.78 -1.42 -14.11
CA LYS A 159 -3.27 -2.39 -15.10
C LYS A 159 -1.90 -1.94 -15.58
N SER A 160 -0.89 -2.79 -15.41
CA SER A 160 0.53 -2.48 -15.64
C SER A 160 0.87 -2.00 -17.06
N GLY A 161 0.09 -2.37 -18.08
CA GLY A 161 0.30 -1.93 -19.46
C GLY A 161 -0.22 -0.51 -19.80
N GLN A 162 -0.84 0.20 -18.84
CA GLN A 162 -1.43 1.52 -19.07
C GLN A 162 -0.54 2.70 -18.65
N LEU A 163 0.64 2.44 -18.07
CA LEU A 163 1.53 3.48 -17.54
C LEU A 163 2.90 3.41 -18.20
N ASP A 164 3.37 4.53 -18.72
CA ASP A 164 4.79 4.71 -18.99
C ASP A 164 5.52 4.90 -17.64
N ARG A 165 5.98 3.78 -17.09
CA ARG A 165 6.62 3.73 -15.76
C ARG A 165 7.94 4.48 -15.73
N LYS A 166 8.72 4.47 -16.83
CA LYS A 166 9.99 5.20 -16.90
C LYS A 166 9.78 6.71 -16.88
N ALA A 167 8.86 7.20 -17.71
CA ALA A 167 8.51 8.63 -17.70
C ALA A 167 7.93 9.06 -16.35
N LEU A 168 7.10 8.22 -15.73
CA LEU A 168 6.53 8.49 -14.40
C LEU A 168 7.60 8.57 -13.32
N ALA A 169 8.52 7.61 -13.28
CA ALA A 169 9.64 7.62 -12.34
C ALA A 169 10.54 8.84 -12.54
N ALA A 170 10.87 9.19 -13.79
CA ALA A 170 11.67 10.37 -14.12
C ALA A 170 11.01 11.69 -13.64
N ARG A 171 9.69 11.81 -13.79
CA ARG A 171 8.94 12.99 -13.31
C ARG A 171 9.01 13.13 -11.80
N ILE A 172 8.83 12.03 -11.06
CA ILE A 172 8.91 12.04 -9.59
C ILE A 172 10.35 12.34 -9.18
N ALA A 173 11.35 11.69 -9.80
CA ALA A 173 12.76 11.89 -9.49
C ALA A 173 13.19 13.35 -9.68
N ALA A 174 12.72 14.01 -10.74
CA ALA A 174 13.01 15.42 -11.01
C ALA A 174 12.47 16.38 -9.92
N ALA A 175 11.49 15.95 -9.14
CA ALA A 175 10.90 16.73 -8.04
C ALA A 175 11.47 16.35 -6.64
N MET A 176 12.45 15.44 -6.58
CA MET A 176 13.12 15.01 -5.34
C MET A 176 14.20 16.03 -4.92
N HIS A 177 13.79 17.12 -4.26
CA HIS A 177 14.69 18.18 -3.75
C HIS A 177 14.88 18.08 -2.25
#